data_5c03e8de4e7c1c4b80b6cab86984cc78
#
_entry.id   5c03e8de4e7c1c4b80b6cab86984cc78
#
_cell.length_a   1.000
_cell.length_b   1.000
_cell.length_c   1.000
_cell.angle_alpha   90.00
_cell.angle_beta   90.00
_cell.angle_gamma   90.00
#
_symmetry.space_group_name_H-M   'P 1'
#
loop_
_entity.id
_entity.type
_entity.pdbx_description
1 polymer ?
#
loop_
_entity_poly.entity_id
_entity_poly.type
_entity_poly.pdbx_seq_one_letter_code
_entity_poly.pdbx_strand_id
1 'polypeptide(L)'
;GSIDMILCDLPYGTTVLGWDSIIDTIELWSQYTRIIKKNGAIVLFCKQPFTSKLIMSNIENFKYCLVWEKTKGSNYANMLKQPSMVTEDIAIFSNGAIKYNTMTEPKEKRNIRNTKTDNVYEYKEGSQYFGTKATGKFNEFRTIPTDEKYTSNVLKYTVVGNNNKDRIHPTQKPVDLFERLLYHYSNEGD
;
A
#
# COMPACT_ATOMS: atom_id res chain seq x y z
N GLY A 1 -4.19 9.05 -20.85
CA GLY A 1 -4.55 9.08 -19.45
C GLY A 1 -4.66 10.50 -18.88
N SER A 2 -5.73 10.72 -18.11
CA SER A 2 -6.01 12.01 -17.46
C SER A 2 -6.13 11.88 -15.93
N ILE A 3 -6.11 10.64 -15.43
CA ILE A 3 -6.29 10.33 -14.01
C ILE A 3 -4.92 10.19 -13.35
N ASP A 4 -4.70 10.90 -12.25
CA ASP A 4 -3.43 10.92 -11.51
C ASP A 4 -3.28 9.70 -10.61
N MET A 5 -4.37 9.27 -9.97
CA MET A 5 -4.39 8.12 -9.07
C MET A 5 -5.69 7.32 -9.21
N ILE A 6 -5.58 6.00 -9.11
CA ILE A 6 -6.72 5.11 -8.89
C ILE A 6 -6.53 4.47 -7.51
N LEU A 7 -7.51 4.66 -6.62
CA LEU A 7 -7.56 4.03 -5.30
C LEU A 7 -8.87 3.24 -5.20
N CYS A 8 -8.78 1.92 -5.15
CA CYS A 8 -9.95 1.07 -5.26
C CYS A 8 -9.90 -0.15 -4.33
N ASP A 9 -11.05 -0.47 -3.74
CA ASP A 9 -11.32 -1.70 -3.01
C ASP A 9 -12.08 -2.65 -3.93
N LEU A 10 -11.34 -3.56 -4.58
CA LEU A 10 -11.91 -4.51 -5.55
C LEU A 10 -12.73 -5.60 -4.84
N PRO A 11 -13.70 -6.23 -5.49
CA PRO A 11 -14.31 -7.46 -4.99
C PRO A 11 -13.31 -8.62 -5.06
N TYR A 12 -13.16 -9.37 -3.97
CA TYR A 12 -12.15 -10.46 -3.85
C TYR A 12 -12.70 -11.84 -4.19
N GLY A 13 -14.04 -11.98 -4.32
CA GLY A 13 -14.72 -13.26 -4.49
C GLY A 13 -14.59 -14.17 -3.26
N THR A 14 -14.50 -13.60 -2.07
CA THR A 14 -14.29 -14.34 -0.80
C THR A 14 -15.54 -14.41 0.07
N THR A 15 -16.62 -13.75 -0.32
CA THR A 15 -17.90 -13.75 0.37
C THR A 15 -19.01 -14.35 -0.50
N VAL A 16 -20.12 -14.71 0.12
CA VAL A 16 -21.33 -15.20 -0.58
C VAL A 16 -22.24 -14.07 -1.07
N LEU A 17 -21.79 -12.83 -0.97
CA LEU A 17 -22.56 -11.65 -1.35
C LEU A 17 -22.52 -11.45 -2.87
N GLY A 18 -23.67 -11.21 -3.48
CA GLY A 18 -23.81 -11.14 -4.93
C GLY A 18 -22.97 -10.06 -5.62
N TRP A 19 -22.54 -9.03 -4.89
CA TRP A 19 -21.64 -7.98 -5.40
C TRP A 19 -20.15 -8.35 -5.30
N ASP A 20 -19.77 -9.40 -4.55
CA ASP A 20 -18.37 -9.83 -4.39
C ASP A 20 -17.96 -10.80 -5.50
N SER A 21 -18.20 -10.43 -6.76
CA SER A 21 -17.77 -11.18 -7.93
C SER A 21 -16.46 -10.61 -8.48
N ILE A 22 -15.49 -11.48 -8.73
CA ILE A 22 -14.17 -11.07 -9.26
C ILE A 22 -14.37 -10.46 -10.66
N ILE A 23 -13.84 -9.26 -10.85
CA ILE A 23 -13.79 -8.56 -12.14
C ILE A 23 -12.73 -9.26 -13.01
N ASP A 24 -13.02 -9.40 -14.30
CA ASP A 24 -12.04 -9.90 -15.27
C ASP A 24 -10.80 -8.99 -15.28
N THR A 25 -9.64 -9.57 -15.05
CA THR A 25 -8.41 -8.79 -14.87
C THR A 25 -7.92 -8.19 -16.19
N ILE A 26 -8.19 -8.82 -17.35
CA ILE A 26 -7.79 -8.29 -18.65
C ILE A 26 -8.58 -7.00 -18.92
N GLU A 27 -9.89 -7.04 -18.69
CA GLU A 27 -10.74 -5.88 -18.85
C GLU A 27 -10.39 -4.76 -17.86
N LEU A 28 -10.18 -5.12 -16.58
CA LEU A 28 -9.76 -4.20 -15.53
C LEU A 28 -8.50 -3.42 -15.94
N TRP A 29 -7.43 -4.14 -16.32
CA TRP A 29 -6.17 -3.52 -16.71
C TRP A 29 -6.26 -2.71 -17.99
N SER A 30 -7.08 -3.14 -18.95
CA SER A 30 -7.35 -2.38 -20.17
C SER A 30 -7.91 -1.00 -19.84
N GLN A 31 -8.91 -0.92 -18.96
CA GLN A 31 -9.52 0.36 -18.57
C GLN A 31 -8.59 1.20 -17.70
N TYR A 32 -7.93 0.60 -16.71
CA TYR A 32 -7.02 1.34 -15.83
C TYR A 32 -5.84 1.93 -16.60
N THR A 33 -5.21 1.16 -17.48
CA THR A 33 -4.11 1.64 -18.34
C THR A 33 -4.55 2.75 -19.28
N ARG A 34 -5.77 2.69 -19.81
CA ARG A 34 -6.32 3.72 -20.70
C ARG A 34 -6.48 5.07 -20.01
N ILE A 35 -6.90 5.09 -18.75
CA ILE A 35 -7.25 6.33 -18.04
C ILE A 35 -6.12 6.89 -17.19
N ILE A 36 -5.24 6.04 -16.64
CA ILE A 36 -4.16 6.48 -15.73
C ILE A 36 -3.07 7.25 -16.49
N LYS A 37 -2.50 8.29 -15.88
CA LYS A 37 -1.29 8.94 -16.37
C LYS A 37 -0.08 8.00 -16.27
N LYS A 38 0.96 8.21 -17.06
CA LYS A 38 2.15 7.34 -17.13
C LYS A 38 2.78 7.04 -15.77
N ASN A 39 2.89 8.06 -14.91
CA ASN A 39 3.48 7.94 -13.57
C ASN A 39 2.43 7.90 -12.46
N GLY A 40 1.15 7.78 -12.83
CA GLY A 40 0.05 7.70 -11.89
C GLY A 40 0.09 6.40 -11.09
N ALA A 41 -0.38 6.45 -9.87
CA ALA A 41 -0.46 5.31 -8.98
C ALA A 41 -1.78 4.57 -9.12
N ILE A 42 -1.73 3.24 -9.20
CA ILE A 42 -2.90 2.37 -9.07
C ILE A 42 -2.75 1.61 -7.76
N VAL A 43 -3.61 1.90 -6.80
CA VAL A 43 -3.57 1.42 -5.41
C VAL A 43 -4.79 0.57 -5.16
N LEU A 44 -4.60 -0.74 -5.03
CA LEU A 44 -5.69 -1.72 -4.98
C LEU A 44 -5.65 -2.50 -3.68
N PHE A 45 -6.74 -2.44 -2.90
CA PHE A 45 -6.92 -3.35 -1.77
C PHE A 45 -7.12 -4.77 -2.28
N CYS A 46 -6.51 -5.71 -1.61
CA CYS A 46 -6.58 -7.12 -1.97
C CYS A 46 -6.29 -8.03 -0.77
N LYS A 47 -6.65 -9.31 -0.90
CA LYS A 47 -6.43 -10.35 0.10
C LYS A 47 -6.15 -11.68 -0.58
N GLN A 48 -5.31 -12.52 0.05
CA GLN A 48 -5.03 -13.84 -0.49
C GLN A 48 -6.28 -14.74 -0.58
N PRO A 49 -6.43 -15.54 -1.64
CA PRO A 49 -5.50 -15.77 -2.78
C PRO A 49 -5.63 -14.74 -3.92
N PHE A 50 -6.59 -13.81 -3.84
CA PHE A 50 -6.82 -12.80 -4.88
C PHE A 50 -5.59 -11.90 -5.09
N THR A 51 -4.85 -11.53 -4.03
CA THR A 51 -3.61 -10.75 -4.12
C THR A 51 -2.63 -11.36 -5.12
N SER A 52 -2.36 -12.66 -5.02
CA SER A 52 -1.41 -13.35 -5.92
C SER A 52 -1.89 -13.31 -7.37
N LYS A 53 -3.18 -13.54 -7.61
CA LYS A 53 -3.77 -13.49 -8.96
C LYS A 53 -3.67 -12.08 -9.55
N LEU A 54 -4.01 -11.06 -8.76
CA LEU A 54 -3.97 -9.66 -9.17
C LEU A 54 -2.54 -9.23 -9.54
N ILE A 55 -1.54 -9.55 -8.71
CA ILE A 55 -0.14 -9.22 -8.99
C ILE A 55 0.33 -9.90 -10.26
N MET A 56 0.09 -11.20 -10.40
CA MET A 56 0.51 -11.97 -11.58
C MET A 56 -0.17 -11.53 -12.87
N SER A 57 -1.39 -10.98 -12.79
CA SER A 57 -2.10 -10.48 -13.97
C SER A 57 -1.50 -9.19 -14.55
N ASN A 58 -0.59 -8.51 -13.83
CA ASN A 58 0.09 -7.28 -14.29
C ASN A 58 1.46 -7.10 -13.61
N ILE A 59 2.25 -8.16 -13.61
CA ILE A 59 3.54 -8.21 -12.91
C ILE A 59 4.53 -7.15 -13.41
N GLU A 60 4.48 -6.78 -14.68
CA GLU A 60 5.37 -5.78 -15.28
C GLU A 60 5.19 -4.38 -14.67
N ASN A 61 3.98 -4.03 -14.31
CA ASN A 61 3.65 -2.74 -13.71
C ASN A 61 3.55 -2.78 -12.18
N PHE A 62 3.68 -3.94 -11.58
CA PHE A 62 3.69 -4.10 -10.12
C PHE A 62 4.94 -3.44 -9.53
N LYS A 63 4.76 -2.72 -8.41
CA LYS A 63 5.85 -2.05 -7.70
C LYS A 63 6.14 -2.73 -6.37
N TYR A 64 5.18 -2.76 -5.47
CA TYR A 64 5.28 -3.38 -4.14
C TYR A 64 3.90 -3.50 -3.49
N CYS A 65 3.86 -4.20 -2.34
CA CYS A 65 2.70 -4.20 -1.46
C CYS A 65 2.95 -3.40 -0.19
N LEU A 66 1.92 -2.68 0.24
CA LEU A 66 1.73 -2.28 1.62
C LEU A 66 0.86 -3.32 2.32
N VAL A 67 0.95 -3.38 3.64
CA VAL A 67 0.15 -4.27 4.47
C VAL A 67 -0.66 -3.42 5.44
N TRP A 68 -1.97 -3.50 5.35
CA TRP A 68 -2.84 -2.93 6.38
C TRP A 68 -2.99 -3.92 7.53
N GLU A 69 -2.41 -3.57 8.70
CA GLU A 69 -2.59 -4.30 9.95
C GLU A 69 -3.83 -3.76 10.67
N LYS A 70 -4.83 -4.63 10.84
CA LYS A 70 -6.11 -4.33 11.47
C LYS A 70 -6.05 -4.60 12.97
N THR A 71 -6.75 -3.81 13.77
CA THR A 71 -6.86 -4.04 15.22
C THR A 71 -7.68 -5.27 15.58
N LYS A 72 -8.50 -5.77 14.64
CA LYS A 72 -9.35 -6.97 14.82
C LYS A 72 -9.25 -7.88 13.62
N GLY A 73 -9.14 -9.17 13.86
CA GLY A 73 -9.16 -10.19 12.81
C GLY A 73 -10.54 -10.37 12.19
N SER A 74 -10.59 -11.00 11.02
CA SER A 74 -11.79 -11.13 10.20
C SER A 74 -12.25 -12.56 9.93
N ASN A 75 -11.73 -13.57 10.57
CA ASN A 75 -12.05 -14.96 10.25
C ASN A 75 -12.45 -15.78 11.48
N TYR A 76 -13.26 -15.21 12.34
CA TYR A 76 -13.65 -15.81 13.63
C TYR A 76 -14.18 -17.24 13.53
N ALA A 77 -14.95 -17.57 12.50
CA ALA A 77 -15.48 -18.93 12.29
C ALA A 77 -14.39 -19.99 12.04
N ASN A 78 -13.21 -19.58 11.64
CA ASN A 78 -12.09 -20.46 11.28
C ASN A 78 -10.94 -20.45 12.30
N MET A 79 -11.05 -19.74 13.41
CA MET A 79 -9.95 -19.54 14.37
C MET A 79 -9.45 -20.84 15.03
N LEU A 80 -10.26 -21.91 15.03
CA LEU A 80 -9.82 -23.25 15.47
C LEU A 80 -8.99 -23.99 14.43
N LYS A 81 -8.96 -23.53 13.18
CA LYS A 81 -8.27 -24.19 12.06
C LYS A 81 -7.10 -23.39 11.51
N GLN A 82 -7.08 -22.09 11.74
CA GLN A 82 -6.04 -21.18 11.24
C GLN A 82 -5.95 -19.93 12.14
N PRO A 83 -4.80 -19.23 12.12
CA PRO A 83 -4.63 -17.99 12.87
C PRO A 83 -5.66 -16.92 12.48
N SER A 84 -5.93 -15.99 13.41
CA SER A 84 -6.75 -14.82 13.13
C SER A 84 -6.10 -13.96 12.04
N MET A 85 -6.88 -13.65 10.99
CA MET A 85 -6.41 -12.86 9.86
C MET A 85 -6.55 -11.36 10.18
N VAL A 86 -5.45 -10.75 10.59
CA VAL A 86 -5.40 -9.34 11.00
C VAL A 86 -4.81 -8.43 9.92
N THR A 87 -4.49 -8.94 8.74
CA THR A 87 -3.90 -8.16 7.66
C THR A 87 -4.73 -8.19 6.38
N GLU A 88 -4.62 -7.13 5.60
CA GLU A 88 -4.99 -7.06 4.18
C GLU A 88 -3.83 -6.44 3.40
N ASP A 89 -3.67 -6.86 2.16
CA ASP A 89 -2.66 -6.34 1.26
C ASP A 89 -3.18 -5.10 0.52
N ILE A 90 -2.28 -4.20 0.17
CA ILE A 90 -2.55 -3.06 -0.72
C ILE A 90 -1.49 -3.11 -1.82
N ALA A 91 -1.88 -3.58 -3.00
CA ALA A 91 -0.96 -3.74 -4.12
C ALA A 91 -0.83 -2.42 -4.90
N ILE A 92 0.41 -2.02 -5.17
CA ILE A 92 0.75 -0.77 -5.84
C ILE A 92 1.29 -1.07 -7.23
N PHE A 93 0.68 -0.42 -8.24
CA PHE A 93 1.09 -0.52 -9.64
C PHE A 93 1.30 0.86 -10.25
N SER A 94 2.11 0.92 -11.30
CA SER A 94 2.28 2.12 -12.12
C SER A 94 2.93 1.75 -13.46
N ASN A 95 2.50 2.41 -14.54
CA ASN A 95 3.08 2.22 -15.87
C ASN A 95 4.46 2.91 -16.04
N GLY A 96 4.92 3.64 -15.03
CA GLY A 96 6.20 4.37 -15.05
C GLY A 96 6.83 4.51 -13.68
N ALA A 97 7.60 5.57 -13.49
CA ALA A 97 8.13 5.93 -12.17
C ALA A 97 7.00 6.46 -11.30
N ILE A 98 6.66 5.69 -10.26
CA ILE A 98 5.58 6.08 -9.35
C ILE A 98 5.94 7.35 -8.58
N LYS A 99 4.99 8.28 -8.48
CA LYS A 99 5.09 9.43 -7.59
C LYS A 99 4.82 8.98 -6.16
N TYR A 100 5.71 9.31 -5.25
CA TYR A 100 5.59 8.95 -3.84
C TYR A 100 5.99 10.13 -2.95
N ASN A 101 5.06 10.62 -2.15
CA ASN A 101 5.31 11.64 -1.14
C ASN A 101 5.77 10.96 0.15
N THR A 102 7.01 11.23 0.54
CA THR A 102 7.59 10.67 1.77
C THR A 102 6.95 11.29 3.01
N MET A 103 6.79 10.48 4.04
CA MET A 103 6.35 10.93 5.36
C MET A 103 7.24 10.31 6.43
N THR A 104 7.43 11.03 7.51
CA THR A 104 8.10 10.54 8.71
C THR A 104 7.10 10.35 9.85
N GLU A 105 7.44 9.51 10.78
CA GLU A 105 6.68 9.25 11.99
C GLU A 105 7.62 9.14 13.21
N PRO A 106 7.14 9.47 14.42
CA PRO A 106 7.95 9.38 15.62
C PRO A 106 8.47 7.95 15.86
N LYS A 107 9.72 7.81 16.27
CA LYS A 107 10.25 6.54 16.76
C LYS A 107 9.62 6.18 18.11
N GLU A 108 9.39 4.90 18.33
CA GLU A 108 9.08 4.43 19.68
C GLU A 108 10.26 4.79 20.63
N LYS A 109 9.96 5.27 21.85
CA LYS A 109 10.96 5.75 22.82
C LYS A 109 12.12 4.77 23.05
N ARG A 110 11.87 3.46 23.00
CA ARG A 110 12.90 2.40 23.12
C ARG A 110 13.92 2.36 21.97
N ASN A 111 13.59 2.97 20.82
CA ASN A 111 14.40 2.94 19.61
C ASN A 111 15.16 4.24 19.35
N ILE A 112 15.05 5.21 20.26
CA ILE A 112 15.83 6.45 20.19
C ILE A 112 17.24 6.13 20.70
N ARG A 113 18.16 5.85 19.77
CA ARG A 113 19.58 5.74 20.10
C ARG A 113 20.16 7.15 20.12
N ASN A 114 20.82 7.51 21.22
CA ASN A 114 21.65 8.73 21.33
C ASN A 114 22.97 8.55 20.52
N THR A 115 22.86 8.22 19.25
CA THR A 115 24.04 8.12 18.38
C THR A 115 24.14 9.40 17.57
N LYS A 116 25.06 10.27 17.97
CA LYS A 116 25.69 11.27 17.11
C LYS A 116 26.56 10.52 16.08
N THR A 117 25.99 9.92 15.08
CA THR A 117 26.74 9.37 13.96
C THR A 117 25.96 9.69 12.71
N ASP A 118 26.50 10.65 11.96
CA ASP A 118 26.19 10.85 10.56
C ASP A 118 26.67 9.60 9.81
N ASN A 119 25.85 8.55 9.81
CA ASN A 119 26.12 7.37 9.00
C ASN A 119 25.78 7.70 7.56
N VAL A 120 26.77 8.20 6.85
CA VAL A 120 26.76 8.25 5.38
C VAL A 120 26.95 6.81 4.91
N TYR A 121 25.89 6.17 4.43
CA TYR A 121 25.99 4.88 3.76
C TYR A 121 26.38 5.13 2.30
N GLU A 122 27.65 4.91 1.97
CA GLU A 122 28.10 4.84 0.57
C GLU A 122 27.71 3.47 0.00
N TYR A 123 26.77 3.44 -0.92
CA TYR A 123 26.52 2.26 -1.74
C TYR A 123 27.49 2.26 -2.92
N LYS A 124 28.23 1.17 -3.11
CA LYS A 124 29.07 0.99 -4.30
C LYS A 124 28.18 0.90 -5.54
N GLU A 125 28.57 1.62 -6.58
CA GLU A 125 27.94 1.57 -7.90
C GLU A 125 27.85 0.11 -8.38
N GLY A 126 26.64 -0.36 -8.70
CA GLY A 126 26.39 -1.74 -9.17
C GLY A 126 25.80 -2.72 -8.17
N SER A 127 25.50 -2.32 -6.92
CA SER A 127 24.79 -3.21 -6.00
C SER A 127 23.35 -3.43 -6.48
N GLN A 128 23.03 -4.70 -6.79
CA GLN A 128 21.68 -5.14 -7.13
C GLN A 128 20.86 -5.32 -5.85
N TYR A 129 19.84 -4.50 -5.66
CA TYR A 129 18.80 -4.75 -4.67
C TYR A 129 17.52 -5.16 -5.41
N PHE A 130 17.07 -6.41 -5.23
CA PHE A 130 15.83 -6.95 -5.81
C PHE A 130 15.62 -6.71 -7.32
N GLY A 131 16.62 -7.02 -8.15
CA GLY A 131 16.46 -7.03 -9.62
C GLY A 131 16.38 -5.69 -10.33
N THR A 132 16.40 -4.57 -9.60
CA THR A 132 16.47 -3.23 -10.18
C THR A 132 17.88 -2.68 -10.05
N LYS A 133 18.52 -2.31 -11.18
CA LYS A 133 19.74 -1.53 -11.14
C LYS A 133 19.42 -0.18 -10.52
N ALA A 134 20.05 0.15 -9.40
CA ALA A 134 19.99 1.48 -8.82
C ALA A 134 20.72 2.44 -9.80
N THR A 135 19.97 3.08 -10.69
CA THR A 135 20.49 4.12 -11.58
C THR A 135 20.17 5.47 -10.95
N GLY A 136 21.11 6.05 -10.24
CA GLY A 136 21.00 7.41 -9.72
C GLY A 136 22.08 7.71 -8.69
N LYS A 137 22.60 8.93 -8.73
CA LYS A 137 23.44 9.44 -7.64
C LYS A 137 22.54 9.63 -6.42
N PHE A 138 22.70 8.83 -5.39
CA PHE A 138 22.03 8.98 -4.09
C PHE A 138 22.60 10.19 -3.32
N ASN A 139 22.43 11.40 -3.85
CA ASN A 139 22.97 12.62 -3.26
C ASN A 139 21.94 13.42 -2.44
N GLU A 140 20.73 12.89 -2.22
CA GLU A 140 19.72 13.59 -1.43
C GLU A 140 19.14 12.67 -0.33
N PHE A 141 19.99 12.26 0.60
CA PHE A 141 19.47 11.82 1.89
C PHE A 141 18.95 13.08 2.62
N ARG A 142 17.63 13.26 2.65
CA ARG A 142 17.05 14.23 3.57
C ARG A 142 17.37 13.77 4.98
N THR A 143 18.11 14.57 5.72
CA THR A 143 18.34 14.36 7.15
C THR A 143 16.99 14.48 7.85
N ILE A 144 16.48 13.37 8.38
CA ILE A 144 15.30 13.40 9.24
C ILE A 144 15.72 13.57 10.69
N PRO A 145 14.90 14.18 11.56
CA PRO A 145 15.16 14.28 12.99
C PRO A 145 15.49 12.91 13.61
N THR A 146 16.37 12.89 14.61
CA THR A 146 16.85 11.64 15.22
C THR A 146 15.77 10.84 15.94
N ASP A 147 14.67 11.48 16.32
CA ASP A 147 13.48 10.92 16.95
C ASP A 147 12.40 10.49 15.94
N GLU A 148 12.64 10.73 14.65
CA GLU A 148 11.75 10.32 13.57
C GLU A 148 12.34 9.17 12.74
N LYS A 149 11.48 8.45 12.03
CA LYS A 149 11.83 7.43 11.04
C LYS A 149 10.92 7.57 9.82
N TYR A 150 11.39 7.13 8.65
CA TYR A 150 10.49 6.96 7.50
C TYR A 150 9.41 5.93 7.82
N THR A 151 8.23 6.13 7.27
CA THR A 151 7.11 5.20 7.41
C THR A 151 7.44 3.84 6.82
N SER A 152 6.92 2.80 7.45
CA SER A 152 7.06 1.43 6.98
C SER A 152 5.96 1.06 5.98
N ASN A 153 6.13 -0.09 5.32
CA ASN A 153 5.08 -0.67 4.48
C ASN A 153 3.93 -1.33 5.27
N VAL A 154 4.00 -1.32 6.61
CA VAL A 154 2.92 -1.81 7.48
C VAL A 154 2.15 -0.62 8.03
N LEU A 155 0.89 -0.52 7.65
CA LEU A 155 -0.03 0.56 8.00
C LEU A 155 -1.00 0.06 9.06
N LYS A 156 -0.95 0.64 10.28
CA LYS A 156 -1.79 0.23 11.41
C LYS A 156 -3.01 1.13 11.53
N TYR A 157 -4.17 0.63 11.16
CA TYR A 157 -5.43 1.37 11.23
C TYR A 157 -6.56 0.50 11.78
N THR A 158 -7.40 1.11 12.61
CA THR A 158 -8.56 0.44 13.19
C THR A 158 -9.64 0.21 12.14
N VAL A 159 -10.22 -0.99 12.11
CA VAL A 159 -11.39 -1.28 11.27
C VAL A 159 -12.60 -0.45 11.70
N VAL A 160 -13.45 -0.09 10.74
CA VAL A 160 -14.74 0.57 11.04
C VAL A 160 -15.66 -0.45 11.70
N GLY A 161 -15.90 -0.28 13.01
CA GLY A 161 -16.69 -1.20 13.81
C GLY A 161 -18.18 -1.18 13.45
N ASN A 162 -18.91 -2.28 13.74
CA ASN A 162 -20.35 -2.38 13.48
C ASN A 162 -21.18 -1.33 14.23
N ASN A 163 -20.68 -0.84 15.35
CA ASN A 163 -21.35 0.16 16.19
C ASN A 163 -20.97 1.60 15.84
N ASN A 164 -20.15 1.81 14.81
CA ASN A 164 -19.82 3.15 14.36
C ASN A 164 -21.02 3.75 13.62
N LYS A 165 -21.50 4.90 14.08
CA LYS A 165 -22.67 5.61 13.50
C LYS A 165 -22.41 6.12 12.08
N ASP A 166 -21.14 6.37 11.74
CA ASP A 166 -20.71 6.87 10.43
C ASP A 166 -20.44 5.73 9.43
N ARG A 167 -20.68 4.48 9.84
CA ARG A 167 -20.51 3.33 8.98
C ARG A 167 -21.69 3.21 8.01
N ILE A 168 -21.42 3.40 6.73
CA ILE A 168 -22.42 3.34 5.64
C ILE A 168 -22.37 2.04 4.86
N HIS A 169 -21.29 1.23 4.99
CA HIS A 169 -21.13 -0.04 4.26
C HIS A 169 -20.50 -1.13 5.15
N PRO A 170 -20.94 -2.42 5.02
CA PRO A 170 -20.43 -3.54 5.84
C PRO A 170 -18.91 -3.76 5.78
N THR A 171 -18.29 -3.47 4.66
CA THR A 171 -16.83 -3.63 4.44
C THR A 171 -16.10 -2.31 4.32
N GLN A 172 -16.69 -1.22 4.84
CA GLN A 172 -16.09 0.11 4.78
C GLN A 172 -14.66 0.12 5.33
N LYS A 173 -13.75 0.67 4.54
CA LYS A 173 -12.36 0.89 4.97
C LYS A 173 -12.25 2.16 5.82
N PRO A 174 -11.26 2.27 6.72
CA PRO A 174 -11.03 3.47 7.52
C PRO A 174 -10.70 4.69 6.66
N VAL A 175 -11.29 5.83 6.96
CA VAL A 175 -11.03 7.10 6.25
C VAL A 175 -9.56 7.49 6.37
N ASP A 176 -9.00 7.42 7.59
CA ASP A 176 -7.60 7.76 7.88
C ASP A 176 -6.61 6.95 7.02
N LEU A 177 -6.95 5.68 6.70
CA LEU A 177 -6.13 4.85 5.81
C LEU A 177 -6.19 5.38 4.37
N PHE A 178 -7.37 5.80 3.90
CA PHE A 178 -7.51 6.41 2.57
C PHE A 178 -6.77 7.74 2.48
N GLU A 179 -6.89 8.60 3.48
CA GLU A 179 -6.15 9.88 3.56
C GLU A 179 -4.65 9.65 3.48
N ARG A 180 -4.15 8.64 4.20
CA ARG A 180 -2.74 8.25 4.16
C ARG A 180 -2.30 7.82 2.76
N LEU A 181 -3.09 6.99 2.08
CA LEU A 181 -2.78 6.55 0.72
C LEU A 181 -2.84 7.68 -0.29
N LEU A 182 -3.85 8.58 -0.18
CA LEU A 182 -3.96 9.79 -0.99
C LEU A 182 -2.72 10.68 -0.80
N TYR A 183 -2.30 10.93 0.44
CA TYR A 183 -1.10 11.71 0.71
C TYR A 183 0.14 11.14 0.02
N HIS A 184 0.32 9.81 0.08
CA HIS A 184 1.51 9.19 -0.50
C HIS A 184 1.55 9.21 -2.02
N TYR A 185 0.40 9.11 -2.70
CA TYR A 185 0.34 8.83 -4.14
C TYR A 185 -0.35 9.91 -4.98
N SER A 186 -0.82 10.98 -4.38
CA SER A 186 -1.38 12.14 -5.07
C SER A 186 -0.90 13.45 -4.47
N ASN A 187 -1.26 14.58 -5.09
CA ASN A 187 -1.07 15.91 -4.51
C ASN A 187 -2.36 16.70 -4.54
N GLU A 188 -2.35 17.84 -3.87
CA GLU A 188 -3.43 18.81 -3.95
C GLU A 188 -3.65 19.24 -5.41
N GLY A 189 -4.89 19.14 -5.88
CA GLY A 189 -5.30 19.49 -7.24
C GLY A 189 -5.21 18.34 -8.27
N ASP A 190 -4.75 17.14 -7.86
CA ASP A 190 -4.76 15.93 -8.71
C ASP A 190 -6.19 15.36 -8.85
#